data_c1969d49df4bcf1aced01bfff85a3a63
#
_entry.id   c1969d49df4bcf1aced01bfff85a3a63
#
_cell.length_a   1.000
_cell.length_b   1.000
_cell.length_c   1.000
_cell.angle_alpha   90.00
_cell.angle_beta   90.00
_cell.angle_gamma   90.00
#
_symmetry.space_group_name_H-M   'P 1'
#
loop_
_entity.id
_entity.type
_entity.pdbx_description
1 polymer ?
#
loop_
_entity_poly.entity_id
_entity_poly.type
_entity_poly.pdbx_seq_one_letter_code
_entity_poly.pdbx_strand_id
1 'polypeptide(L)'
;GGGEINNEELISILKKNGCEVKTVNSGFVSPNFLEEHKSYNFIIANFVHLSEEVKTNLLNKNYIIYEHDHKYLKGRNPALFENFLAPKESIINYEFYKSAKAVLCQSSFHKSIVKKNLNLENIISLGGNLWSEESLRIMEEVSKKDKKKSCSIMNSNIGHKNTSEATKFCQAKDFDYELIEDKNYHNFLRKLGS
;
A
#
# COMPACT_ATOMS: atom_id res chain seq x y z
N GLY A 1 -2.87 -4.53 7.90
CA GLY A 1 -3.42 -4.53 6.53
C GLY A 1 -2.36 -4.83 5.48
N GLY A 2 -2.74 -4.79 4.19
CA GLY A 2 -1.81 -5.15 3.11
C GLY A 2 -0.57 -4.25 3.00
N GLY A 3 -0.70 -2.97 3.32
CA GLY A 3 0.43 -2.03 3.33
C GLY A 3 1.48 -2.39 4.38
N GLU A 4 1.07 -2.79 5.58
CA GLU A 4 2.00 -3.21 6.64
C GLU A 4 2.75 -4.48 6.25
N ILE A 5 2.07 -5.48 5.67
CA ILE A 5 2.72 -6.72 5.20
C ILE A 5 3.77 -6.40 4.12
N ASN A 6 3.46 -5.52 3.17
CA ASN A 6 4.43 -5.06 2.17
C ASN A 6 5.64 -4.35 2.80
N ASN A 7 5.41 -3.53 3.84
CA ASN A 7 6.49 -2.84 4.55
C ASN A 7 7.39 -3.83 5.30
N GLU A 8 6.81 -4.83 5.96
CA GLU A 8 7.56 -5.89 6.66
C GLU A 8 8.42 -6.70 5.68
N GLU A 9 7.89 -7.02 4.51
CA GLU A 9 8.66 -7.73 3.48
C GLU A 9 9.78 -6.86 2.91
N LEU A 10 9.54 -5.57 2.67
CA LEU A 10 10.59 -4.64 2.25
C LEU A 10 11.73 -4.58 3.29
N ILE A 11 11.40 -4.50 4.57
CA ILE A 11 12.38 -4.53 5.67
C ILE A 11 13.18 -5.83 5.65
N SER A 12 12.51 -6.96 5.45
CA SER A 12 13.15 -8.29 5.35
C SER A 12 14.16 -8.35 4.19
N ILE A 13 13.73 -7.86 3.02
CA ILE A 13 14.58 -7.82 1.81
C ILE A 13 15.83 -6.94 2.05
N LEU A 14 15.65 -5.75 2.62
CA LEU A 14 16.75 -4.82 2.88
C LEU A 14 17.76 -5.44 3.87
N LYS A 15 17.28 -6.05 4.95
CA LYS A 15 18.15 -6.74 5.93
C LYS A 15 18.89 -7.91 5.32
N LYS A 16 18.24 -8.75 4.50
CA LYS A 16 18.88 -9.86 3.76
C LYS A 16 19.99 -9.36 2.82
N ASN A 17 19.87 -8.14 2.31
CA ASN A 17 20.89 -7.50 1.47
C ASN A 17 21.94 -6.70 2.28
N GLY A 18 22.04 -6.91 3.58
CA GLY A 18 23.07 -6.31 4.42
C GLY A 18 22.82 -4.87 4.84
N CYS A 19 21.61 -4.33 4.62
CA CYS A 19 21.29 -3.00 5.07
C CYS A 19 20.96 -3.00 6.58
N GLU A 20 21.50 -2.01 7.31
CA GLU A 20 20.99 -1.67 8.64
C GLU A 20 19.63 -0.97 8.48
N VAL A 21 18.58 -1.52 9.09
CA VAL A 21 17.24 -0.97 8.97
C VAL A 21 16.66 -0.65 10.35
N LYS A 22 16.34 0.62 10.55
CA LYS A 22 15.61 1.12 11.72
C LYS A 22 14.19 1.48 11.31
N THR A 23 13.20 1.01 12.04
CA THR A 23 11.78 1.31 11.78
C THR A 23 11.23 2.22 12.86
N VAL A 24 10.38 3.16 12.46
CA VAL A 24 9.72 4.09 13.37
C VAL A 24 8.30 4.37 12.86
N ASN A 25 7.35 4.49 13.77
CA ASN A 25 6.01 4.97 13.41
C ASN A 25 6.08 6.47 13.10
N SER A 26 5.42 6.89 12.02
CA SER A 26 5.44 8.29 11.55
C SER A 26 4.99 9.31 12.61
N GLY A 27 4.12 8.91 13.55
CA GLY A 27 3.71 9.77 14.66
C GLY A 27 4.81 10.05 15.70
N PHE A 28 5.90 9.30 15.70
CA PHE A 28 7.05 9.50 16.61
C PHE A 28 8.26 10.15 15.94
N VAL A 29 8.15 10.49 14.66
CA VAL A 29 9.24 11.18 13.96
C VAL A 29 9.20 12.67 14.32
N SER A 30 10.33 13.19 14.79
CA SER A 30 10.54 14.61 15.11
C SER A 30 11.67 15.21 14.26
N PRO A 31 11.82 16.54 14.19
CA PRO A 31 12.99 17.15 13.56
C PRO A 31 14.32 16.67 14.15
N ASN A 32 14.38 16.49 15.50
CA ASN A 32 15.56 15.95 16.17
C ASN A 32 15.86 14.52 15.72
N PHE A 33 14.84 13.66 15.61
CA PHE A 33 15.02 12.32 15.08
C PHE A 33 15.66 12.34 13.68
N LEU A 34 15.21 13.23 12.80
CA LEU A 34 15.77 13.36 11.44
C LEU A 34 17.23 13.85 11.47
N GLU A 35 17.60 14.69 12.41
CA GLU A 35 18.97 15.16 12.53
C GLU A 35 19.90 14.12 13.11
N GLU A 36 19.46 13.39 14.15
CA GLU A 36 20.19 12.24 14.71
C GLU A 36 20.46 11.14 13.68
N HIS A 37 19.57 11.01 12.68
CA HIS A 37 19.65 10.00 11.62
C HIS A 37 19.98 10.60 10.24
N LYS A 38 20.64 11.75 10.17
CA LYS A 38 20.91 12.46 8.90
C LYS A 38 21.73 11.66 7.89
N SER A 39 22.50 10.68 8.32
CA SER A 39 23.27 9.78 7.46
C SER A 39 22.43 8.64 6.86
N TYR A 40 21.21 8.46 7.30
CA TYR A 40 20.31 7.44 6.78
C TYR A 40 19.59 7.88 5.52
N ASN A 41 19.23 6.93 4.66
CA ASN A 41 18.23 7.12 3.63
C ASN A 41 16.86 6.79 4.19
N PHE A 42 15.87 7.63 3.94
CA PHE A 42 14.54 7.45 4.50
C PHE A 42 13.61 6.80 3.49
N ILE A 43 12.86 5.77 3.91
CA ILE A 43 11.78 5.16 3.15
C ILE A 43 10.47 5.51 3.85
N ILE A 44 9.65 6.31 3.19
CA ILE A 44 8.41 6.86 3.75
C ILE A 44 7.22 6.06 3.20
N ALA A 45 6.81 5.02 3.92
CA ALA A 45 5.68 4.17 3.52
C ALA A 45 4.32 4.73 3.95
N ASN A 46 4.26 5.38 5.11
CA ASN A 46 3.07 6.06 5.59
C ASN A 46 3.45 7.37 6.30
N PHE A 47 2.92 8.49 5.82
CA PHE A 47 3.23 9.82 6.34
C PHE A 47 1.99 10.61 6.80
N VAL A 48 0.86 9.95 6.99
CA VAL A 48 -0.39 10.59 7.44
C VAL A 48 -0.21 11.30 8.79
N HIS A 49 0.63 10.77 9.66
CA HIS A 49 0.90 11.32 10.99
C HIS A 49 2.20 12.15 11.08
N LEU A 50 2.91 12.36 9.97
CA LEU A 50 4.03 13.31 9.96
C LEU A 50 3.51 14.74 10.06
N SER A 51 4.10 15.53 10.96
CA SER A 51 3.82 16.97 11.02
C SER A 51 4.34 17.69 9.77
N GLU A 52 3.78 18.85 9.46
CA GLU A 52 4.26 19.68 8.33
C GLU A 52 5.71 20.11 8.52
N GLU A 53 6.14 20.36 9.76
CA GLU A 53 7.54 20.66 10.09
C GLU A 53 8.47 19.50 9.72
N VAL A 54 8.11 18.27 10.08
CA VAL A 54 8.89 17.06 9.73
C VAL A 54 8.94 16.85 8.21
N LYS A 55 7.81 17.02 7.51
CA LYS A 55 7.79 16.95 6.04
C LYS A 55 8.72 18.00 5.42
N THR A 56 8.69 19.23 5.92
CA THR A 56 9.57 20.32 5.46
C THR A 56 11.05 19.98 5.66
N ASN A 57 11.41 19.45 6.83
CA ASN A 57 12.77 18.98 7.11
C ASN A 57 13.22 17.85 6.18
N LEU A 58 12.31 16.94 5.84
CA LEU A 58 12.59 15.83 4.92
C LEU A 58 12.89 16.30 3.48
N LEU A 59 12.37 17.46 3.02
CA LEU A 59 12.63 17.97 1.68
C LEU A 59 14.15 18.10 1.38
N ASN A 60 14.96 18.31 2.41
CA ASN A 60 16.42 18.47 2.32
C ASN A 60 17.20 17.17 2.64
N LYS A 61 16.51 16.04 2.77
CA LYS A 61 17.11 14.73 3.09
C LYS A 61 17.00 13.77 1.90
N ASN A 62 17.72 12.66 1.96
CA ASN A 62 17.54 11.59 0.98
C ASN A 62 16.36 10.72 1.39
N TYR A 63 15.25 10.82 0.66
CA TYR A 63 14.10 9.96 0.92
C TYR A 63 13.41 9.51 -0.37
N ILE A 64 12.73 8.38 -0.25
CA ILE A 64 11.80 7.86 -1.22
C ILE A 64 10.42 7.70 -0.56
N ILE A 65 9.37 7.76 -1.36
CA ILE A 65 8.00 7.45 -0.92
C ILE A 65 7.64 6.06 -1.43
N TYR A 66 7.24 5.15 -0.53
CA TYR A 66 6.61 3.89 -0.89
C TYR A 66 5.10 4.08 -0.83
N GLU A 67 4.51 4.37 -1.98
CA GLU A 67 3.12 4.81 -2.08
C GLU A 67 2.15 3.63 -2.07
N HIS A 68 1.16 3.68 -1.17
CA HIS A 68 0.15 2.65 -1.02
C HIS A 68 -1.28 3.11 -1.32
N ASP A 69 -1.64 4.37 -1.03
CA ASP A 69 -3.05 4.80 -0.97
C ASP A 69 -3.31 6.26 -1.39
N HIS A 70 -2.59 6.78 -2.36
CA HIS A 70 -2.82 8.10 -2.97
C HIS A 70 -2.82 9.28 -1.98
N LYS A 71 -1.85 9.34 -1.07
CA LYS A 71 -1.74 10.39 -0.04
C LYS A 71 -1.47 11.80 -0.61
N TYR A 72 -1.30 11.93 -1.91
CA TYR A 72 -1.29 13.21 -2.61
C TYR A 72 -2.69 13.81 -2.80
N LEU A 73 -3.76 13.10 -2.46
CA LEU A 73 -5.15 13.57 -2.51
C LEU A 73 -5.72 13.73 -1.11
N LYS A 74 -6.52 14.79 -0.90
CA LYS A 74 -7.26 15.01 0.36
C LYS A 74 -8.11 13.80 0.76
N GLY A 75 -8.84 13.23 -0.19
CA GLY A 75 -9.71 12.08 0.03
C GLY A 75 -9.05 10.72 -0.21
N ARG A 76 -7.79 10.67 -0.66
CA ARG A 76 -7.03 9.46 -0.97
C ARG A 76 -7.72 8.46 -1.90
N ASN A 77 -8.73 8.90 -2.65
CA ASN A 77 -9.47 8.05 -3.58
C ASN A 77 -9.63 8.73 -4.95
N PRO A 78 -8.74 8.46 -5.91
CA PRO A 78 -8.83 9.03 -7.26
C PRO A 78 -10.04 8.51 -8.05
N ALA A 79 -10.65 7.37 -7.68
CA ALA A 79 -11.81 6.81 -8.37
C ALA A 79 -13.08 7.68 -8.22
N LEU A 80 -13.07 8.66 -7.31
CA LEU A 80 -14.16 9.64 -7.18
C LEU A 80 -14.15 10.70 -8.29
N PHE A 81 -13.11 10.75 -9.12
CA PHE A 81 -12.95 11.75 -10.17
C PHE A 81 -12.99 11.09 -11.54
N GLU A 82 -13.55 11.79 -12.51
CA GLU A 82 -13.60 11.31 -13.88
C GLU A 82 -12.20 11.01 -14.41
N ASN A 83 -12.06 9.85 -15.03
CA ASN A 83 -10.76 9.38 -15.52
C ASN A 83 -9.64 9.38 -14.47
N PHE A 84 -9.96 9.29 -13.17
CA PHE A 84 -9.01 9.34 -12.04
C PHE A 84 -8.22 10.65 -11.95
N LEU A 85 -8.68 11.74 -12.58
CA LEU A 85 -8.01 13.03 -12.58
C LEU A 85 -8.67 13.97 -11.59
N ALA A 86 -8.02 14.19 -10.45
CA ALA A 86 -8.53 15.10 -9.42
C ALA A 86 -8.29 16.57 -9.79
N PRO A 87 -9.19 17.49 -9.39
CA PRO A 87 -8.97 18.92 -9.54
C PRO A 87 -7.77 19.37 -8.66
N LYS A 88 -7.11 20.44 -9.09
CA LYS A 88 -5.85 20.92 -8.44
C LYS A 88 -6.02 21.23 -6.95
N GLU A 89 -7.15 21.75 -6.54
CA GLU A 89 -7.47 22.04 -5.13
C GLU A 89 -7.60 20.81 -4.25
N SER A 90 -7.74 19.64 -4.84
CA SER A 90 -7.74 18.35 -4.12
C SER A 90 -6.32 17.77 -3.95
N ILE A 91 -5.33 18.30 -4.67
CA ILE A 91 -3.93 17.87 -4.56
C ILE A 91 -3.31 18.46 -3.30
N ILE A 92 -2.70 17.59 -2.51
CA ILE A 92 -1.95 17.95 -1.30
C ILE A 92 -0.55 17.31 -1.35
N ASN A 93 0.34 17.73 -0.48
CA ASN A 93 1.68 17.17 -0.37
C ASN A 93 2.51 17.19 -1.67
N TYR A 94 2.18 18.04 -2.65
CA TYR A 94 2.84 18.05 -3.96
C TYR A 94 4.37 18.19 -3.85
N GLU A 95 4.86 19.18 -3.11
CA GLU A 95 6.31 19.41 -2.94
C GLU A 95 7.01 18.23 -2.26
N PHE A 96 6.30 17.53 -1.35
CA PHE A 96 6.81 16.33 -0.69
C PHE A 96 6.98 15.17 -1.68
N TYR A 97 6.09 15.00 -2.64
CA TYR A 97 6.24 14.01 -3.73
C TYR A 97 7.31 14.42 -4.73
N LYS A 98 7.36 15.70 -5.09
CA LYS A 98 8.31 16.26 -6.06
C LYS A 98 9.76 16.14 -5.58
N SER A 99 10.01 16.39 -4.31
CA SER A 99 11.36 16.38 -3.71
C SER A 99 11.86 14.97 -3.39
N ALA A 100 10.98 13.96 -3.35
CA ALA A 100 11.39 12.57 -3.15
C ALA A 100 12.31 12.11 -4.30
N LYS A 101 13.35 11.34 -3.99
CA LYS A 101 14.23 10.74 -5.01
C LYS A 101 13.48 9.79 -5.93
N ALA A 102 12.48 9.10 -5.39
CA ALA A 102 11.56 8.25 -6.14
C ALA A 102 10.24 8.11 -5.37
N VAL A 103 9.16 7.94 -6.11
CA VAL A 103 7.85 7.53 -5.61
C VAL A 103 7.57 6.13 -6.16
N LEU A 104 7.59 5.12 -5.29
CA LEU A 104 7.45 3.72 -5.67
C LEU A 104 5.98 3.32 -5.62
N CYS A 105 5.41 3.00 -6.77
CA CYS A 105 4.03 2.52 -6.91
C CYS A 105 4.00 1.01 -7.12
N GLN A 106 3.01 0.35 -6.55
CA GLN A 106 2.88 -1.12 -6.57
C GLN A 106 2.58 -1.70 -7.95
N SER A 107 1.98 -0.92 -8.86
CA SER A 107 1.67 -1.38 -10.22
C SER A 107 1.82 -0.27 -11.25
N SER A 108 1.88 -0.66 -12.53
CA SER A 108 1.90 0.29 -13.64
C SER A 108 0.62 1.13 -13.71
N PHE A 109 -0.52 0.55 -13.35
CA PHE A 109 -1.80 1.28 -13.26
C PHE A 109 -1.75 2.32 -12.14
N HIS A 110 -1.30 1.95 -10.94
CA HIS A 110 -1.11 2.88 -9.82
C HIS A 110 -0.16 4.02 -10.22
N LYS A 111 1.01 3.69 -10.81
CA LYS A 111 1.96 4.69 -11.36
C LYS A 111 1.26 5.64 -12.33
N SER A 112 0.47 5.14 -13.27
CA SER A 112 -0.20 5.97 -14.29
C SER A 112 -1.16 6.98 -13.67
N ILE A 113 -1.91 6.59 -12.63
CA ILE A 113 -2.82 7.46 -11.90
C ILE A 113 -2.04 8.53 -11.13
N VAL A 114 -0.99 8.16 -10.40
CA VAL A 114 -0.16 9.12 -9.65
C VAL A 114 0.50 10.12 -10.62
N LYS A 115 1.10 9.62 -11.71
CA LYS A 115 1.74 10.46 -12.74
C LYS A 115 0.73 11.42 -13.39
N LYS A 116 -0.48 10.96 -13.69
CA LYS A 116 -1.55 11.78 -14.29
C LYS A 116 -1.94 12.96 -13.40
N ASN A 117 -1.96 12.77 -12.08
CA ASN A 117 -2.34 13.80 -11.13
C ASN A 117 -1.20 14.75 -10.74
N LEU A 118 0.03 14.24 -10.63
CA LEU A 118 1.16 15.03 -10.14
C LEU A 118 2.06 15.56 -11.27
N ASN A 119 2.03 14.93 -12.45
CA ASN A 119 2.91 15.24 -13.57
C ASN A 119 4.40 15.29 -13.18
N LEU A 120 4.86 14.28 -12.42
CA LEU A 120 6.24 14.14 -11.95
C LEU A 120 6.93 12.97 -12.65
N GLU A 121 8.25 13.09 -12.86
CA GLU A 121 9.05 12.05 -13.55
C GLU A 121 9.67 11.02 -12.60
N ASN A 122 9.76 11.31 -11.30
CA ASN A 122 10.32 10.43 -10.27
C ASN A 122 9.38 9.30 -9.82
N ILE A 123 8.31 9.02 -10.55
CA ILE A 123 7.31 8.00 -10.21
C ILE A 123 7.65 6.68 -10.92
N ILE A 124 7.89 5.64 -10.13
CA ILE A 124 8.38 4.34 -10.58
C ILE A 124 7.36 3.26 -10.23
N SER A 125 7.13 2.30 -11.13
CA SER A 125 6.35 1.10 -10.83
C SER A 125 7.28 -0.03 -10.40
N LEU A 126 6.94 -0.72 -9.31
CA LEU A 126 7.60 -1.95 -8.86
C LEU A 126 7.07 -3.21 -9.58
N GLY A 127 5.99 -3.07 -10.37
CA GLY A 127 5.38 -4.18 -11.09
C GLY A 127 4.43 -5.04 -10.26
N GLY A 128 4.43 -4.94 -8.94
CA GLY A 128 3.57 -5.70 -8.03
C GLY A 128 3.82 -5.40 -6.57
N ASN A 129 3.11 -6.11 -5.73
CA ASN A 129 3.35 -6.13 -4.29
C ASN A 129 4.56 -7.02 -3.96
N LEU A 130 5.17 -6.76 -2.81
CA LEU A 130 6.19 -7.63 -2.24
C LEU A 130 5.51 -8.78 -1.48
N TRP A 131 5.96 -10.00 -1.72
CA TRP A 131 5.45 -11.21 -1.10
C TRP A 131 6.61 -12.02 -0.52
N SER A 132 6.45 -12.57 0.68
CA SER A 132 7.43 -13.51 1.21
C SER A 132 7.43 -14.81 0.40
N GLU A 133 8.57 -15.49 0.37
CA GLU A 133 8.69 -16.81 -0.27
C GLU A 133 7.66 -17.80 0.29
N GLU A 134 7.39 -17.75 1.59
CA GLU A 134 6.37 -18.58 2.22
C GLU A 134 4.96 -18.26 1.71
N SER A 135 4.61 -16.97 1.57
CA SER A 135 3.33 -16.56 1.00
C SER A 135 3.16 -17.04 -0.44
N LEU A 136 4.22 -16.90 -1.25
CA LEU A 136 4.23 -17.39 -2.64
C LEU A 136 4.06 -18.90 -2.70
N ARG A 137 4.74 -19.64 -1.85
CA ARG A 137 4.60 -21.11 -1.76
C ARG A 137 3.18 -21.52 -1.38
N ILE A 138 2.56 -20.86 -0.40
CA ILE A 138 1.17 -21.11 -0.02
C ILE A 138 0.21 -20.82 -1.18
N MET A 139 0.40 -19.71 -1.88
CA MET A 139 -0.42 -19.36 -3.06
C MET A 139 -0.27 -20.42 -4.16
N GLU A 140 0.93 -20.91 -4.41
CA GLU A 140 1.19 -21.97 -5.36
C GLU A 140 0.51 -23.29 -4.96
N GLU A 141 0.68 -23.72 -3.70
CA GLU A 141 0.01 -24.92 -3.16
C GLU A 141 -1.50 -24.83 -3.29
N VAL A 142 -2.07 -23.68 -2.92
CA VAL A 142 -3.51 -23.42 -3.01
C VAL A 142 -4.00 -23.39 -4.45
N SER A 143 -3.21 -22.83 -5.38
CA SER A 143 -3.58 -22.74 -6.80
C SER A 143 -3.75 -24.12 -7.47
N LYS A 144 -3.05 -25.15 -6.96
CA LYS A 144 -3.08 -26.53 -7.48
C LYS A 144 -4.25 -27.38 -6.95
N LYS A 145 -4.99 -26.88 -5.94
CA LYS A 145 -6.14 -27.58 -5.39
C LYS A 145 -7.36 -27.47 -6.30
N ASP A 146 -8.22 -28.48 -6.25
CA ASP A 146 -9.53 -28.41 -6.88
C ASP A 146 -10.33 -27.24 -6.30
N LYS A 147 -10.96 -26.47 -7.17
CA LYS A 147 -11.74 -25.29 -6.77
C LYS A 147 -13.20 -25.64 -6.57
N LYS A 148 -13.75 -25.20 -5.47
CA LYS A 148 -15.21 -25.23 -5.26
C LYS A 148 -15.87 -24.20 -6.19
N LYS A 149 -17.09 -24.48 -6.63
CA LYS A 149 -17.92 -23.50 -7.35
C LYS A 149 -18.59 -22.55 -6.34
N SER A 150 -17.76 -21.82 -5.60
CA SER A 150 -18.18 -20.93 -4.52
C SER A 150 -17.42 -19.61 -4.59
N CYS A 151 -18.03 -18.53 -4.14
CA CYS A 151 -17.40 -17.21 -4.06
C CYS A 151 -16.78 -17.01 -2.69
N SER A 152 -15.50 -16.66 -2.64
CA SER A 152 -14.83 -16.23 -1.42
C SER A 152 -15.01 -14.73 -1.22
N ILE A 153 -15.71 -14.32 -0.17
CA ILE A 153 -15.99 -12.92 0.15
C ILE A 153 -15.24 -12.54 1.41
N MET A 154 -14.43 -11.47 1.35
CA MET A 154 -13.74 -10.97 2.54
C MET A 154 -14.76 -10.47 3.57
N ASN A 155 -14.76 -11.04 4.79
CA ASN A 155 -15.56 -10.54 5.90
C ASN A 155 -14.91 -9.26 6.48
N SER A 156 -15.56 -8.11 6.29
CA SER A 156 -15.01 -6.83 6.72
C SER A 156 -16.11 -5.81 7.00
N ASN A 157 -15.97 -5.09 8.10
CA ASN A 157 -16.82 -3.94 8.43
C ASN A 157 -16.37 -2.65 7.74
N ILE A 158 -15.30 -2.69 6.94
CA ILE A 158 -14.78 -1.52 6.21
C ILE A 158 -15.61 -1.32 4.95
N GLY A 159 -16.31 -0.21 4.82
CA GLY A 159 -17.29 0.06 3.75
C GLY A 159 -16.76 -0.17 2.32
N HIS A 160 -15.55 0.25 2.01
CA HIS A 160 -14.97 0.06 0.67
C HIS A 160 -14.57 -1.41 0.35
N LYS A 161 -14.61 -2.34 1.32
CA LYS A 161 -14.45 -3.78 1.08
C LYS A 161 -15.73 -4.42 0.54
N ASN A 162 -16.84 -3.73 0.68
CA ASN A 162 -18.12 -4.03 0.04
C ASN A 162 -18.70 -5.42 0.33
N THR A 163 -18.42 -5.98 1.50
CA THR A 163 -18.87 -7.32 1.93
C THR A 163 -20.37 -7.50 1.75
N SER A 164 -21.17 -6.51 2.20
CA SER A 164 -22.65 -6.57 2.14
C SER A 164 -23.18 -6.69 0.71
N GLU A 165 -22.69 -5.86 -0.21
CA GLU A 165 -23.15 -5.90 -1.60
C GLU A 165 -22.68 -7.14 -2.35
N ALA A 166 -21.45 -7.61 -2.06
CA ALA A 166 -20.96 -8.88 -2.60
C ALA A 166 -21.82 -10.06 -2.15
N THR A 167 -22.21 -10.09 -0.86
CA THR A 167 -23.11 -11.11 -0.32
C THR A 167 -24.49 -11.07 -0.99
N LYS A 168 -25.10 -9.87 -1.10
CA LYS A 168 -26.39 -9.71 -1.79
C LYS A 168 -26.32 -10.15 -3.26
N PHE A 169 -25.22 -9.85 -3.93
CA PHE A 169 -25.02 -10.27 -5.32
C PHE A 169 -24.99 -11.79 -5.44
N CYS A 170 -24.26 -12.49 -4.58
CA CYS A 170 -24.22 -13.96 -4.58
C CYS A 170 -25.62 -14.55 -4.30
N GLN A 171 -26.34 -14.02 -3.31
CA GLN A 171 -27.72 -14.44 -2.99
C GLN A 171 -28.69 -14.24 -4.18
N ALA A 172 -28.62 -13.08 -4.83
CA ALA A 172 -29.46 -12.76 -5.98
C ALA A 172 -29.16 -13.62 -7.22
N LYS A 173 -27.98 -14.20 -7.31
CA LYS A 173 -27.53 -15.07 -8.41
C LYS A 173 -27.51 -16.56 -8.06
N ASP A 174 -27.95 -16.91 -6.86
CA ASP A 174 -27.91 -18.28 -6.33
C ASP A 174 -26.51 -18.90 -6.39
N PHE A 175 -25.49 -18.08 -6.05
CA PHE A 175 -24.12 -18.54 -5.96
C PHE A 175 -23.80 -18.92 -4.52
N ASP A 176 -23.19 -20.09 -4.34
CA ASP A 176 -22.59 -20.46 -3.06
C ASP A 176 -21.49 -19.47 -2.69
N TYR A 177 -21.41 -19.07 -1.43
CA TYR A 177 -20.35 -18.19 -0.97
C TYR A 177 -19.91 -18.51 0.45
N GLU A 178 -18.68 -18.15 0.76
CA GLU A 178 -18.09 -18.25 2.08
C GLU A 178 -17.51 -16.88 2.50
N LEU A 179 -17.82 -16.44 3.73
CA LEU A 179 -17.22 -15.25 4.31
C LEU A 179 -15.86 -15.62 4.91
N ILE A 180 -14.80 -15.03 4.39
CA ILE A 180 -13.42 -15.34 4.78
C ILE A 180 -12.87 -14.26 5.69
N GLU A 181 -12.39 -14.68 6.85
CA GLU A 181 -11.71 -13.87 7.83
C GLU A 181 -10.63 -14.69 8.52
N ASP A 182 -9.45 -14.13 8.70
CA ASP A 182 -8.42 -14.70 9.57
C ASP A 182 -7.43 -13.60 9.99
N LYS A 183 -6.99 -13.63 11.24
CA LYS A 183 -5.95 -12.74 11.77
C LYS A 183 -4.55 -13.16 11.30
N ASN A 184 -4.36 -14.46 11.06
CA ASN A 184 -3.13 -15.00 10.49
C ASN A 184 -3.21 -14.93 8.96
N TYR A 185 -2.28 -14.20 8.35
CA TYR A 185 -2.28 -13.98 6.91
C TYR A 185 -2.13 -15.26 6.09
N HIS A 186 -1.28 -16.20 6.51
CA HIS A 186 -1.10 -17.47 5.80
C HIS A 186 -2.37 -18.36 5.88
N ASN A 187 -3.07 -18.36 7.00
CA ASN A 187 -4.38 -19.03 7.12
C ASN A 187 -5.42 -18.36 6.22
N PHE A 188 -5.42 -17.02 6.15
CA PHE A 188 -6.29 -16.29 5.23
C PHE A 188 -6.04 -16.71 3.77
N LEU A 189 -4.77 -16.80 3.34
CA LEU A 189 -4.42 -17.27 1.99
C LEU A 189 -4.92 -18.70 1.72
N ARG A 190 -4.81 -19.61 2.69
CA ARG A 190 -5.30 -20.98 2.54
C ARG A 190 -6.83 -21.05 2.40
N LYS A 191 -7.56 -20.24 3.18
CA LYS A 191 -9.02 -20.15 3.09
C LYS A 191 -9.48 -19.53 1.76
N LEU A 192 -8.74 -18.51 1.27
CA LEU A 192 -9.09 -17.84 0.01
C LEU A 192 -9.05 -18.79 -1.19
N GLY A 193 -8.30 -19.87 -1.12
CA GLY A 193 -8.11 -20.81 -2.20
C GLY A 193 -8.71 -22.20 -1.98
N SER A 194 -9.50 -22.38 -0.91
CA SER A 194 -10.14 -23.68 -0.61
C SER A 194 -11.45 -23.88 -1.37
#